data_fcd39e82ce1fe6ffa92727b691a3abd6
#
_entry.id   fcd39e82ce1fe6ffa92727b691a3abd6
#
_cell.length_a   1.000
_cell.length_b   1.000
_cell.length_c   1.000
_cell.angle_alpha   90.00
_cell.angle_beta   90.00
_cell.angle_gamma   90.00
#
_symmetry.space_group_name_H-M   'P 1'
#
loop_
_entity.id
_entity.type
_entity.pdbx_description
1 polymer ?
#
loop_
_entity_poly.entity_id
_entity_poly.type
_entity_poly.pdbx_seq_one_letter_code
_entity_poly.pdbx_strand_id
1 'polypeptide(L)'
;MEPGRTETLVDPPPGAEAAWNHVKGLLCTLSVEIPIQHFSVRQLLDLAPGAILDTHYEEGSHVPVIVNGQLIARGEFDVVEETLAIRLTELVS
;
A
#
# COMPACT_ATOMS: atom_id res chain seq x y z
N MET A 1 -21.87 5.80 13.61
CA MET A 1 -21.19 5.61 13.52
C MET A 1 -20.55 5.45 13.34
N GLU A 2 -20.56 5.61 13.45
CA GLU A 2 -19.78 5.48 13.25
C GLU A 2 -19.18 5.03 12.98
N PRO A 3 -19.18 4.92 12.95
CA PRO A 3 -18.42 4.29 12.84
C PRO A 3 -17.59 4.22 12.70
N GLY A 4 -17.50 4.42 12.80
CA GLY A 4 -16.62 4.41 12.65
C GLY A 4 -16.09 4.72 12.89
N ARG A 5 -16.25 4.76 13.34
CA ARG A 5 -15.81 5.04 13.76
C ARG A 5 -15.33 5.36 14.14
N THR A 6 -15.52 5.37 14.30
CA THR A 6 -15.05 5.71 14.76
C THR A 6 -14.70 6.19 15.29
N GLU A 7 -14.88 6.14 15.20
CA GLU A 7 -14.46 6.49 15.75
C GLU A 7 -14.35 7.28 16.54
N THR A 8 -15.16 6.85 16.41
CA THR A 8 -15.16 7.97 17.28
C THR A 8 -13.96 8.09 18.10
N LEU A 9 -13.42 9.14 17.99
CA LEU A 9 -12.20 9.30 18.69
C LEU A 9 -12.45 9.91 20.02
N VAL A 10 -12.05 9.17 21.03
CA VAL A 10 -12.05 9.67 22.38
C VAL A 10 -10.72 10.33 22.61
N ASP A 11 -10.68 11.41 23.34
CA ASP A 11 -9.42 12.03 23.68
C ASP A 11 -8.57 11.06 24.47
N PRO A 12 -7.28 10.96 24.21
CA PRO A 12 -6.43 10.05 24.94
C PRO A 12 -6.26 10.48 26.39
N PRO A 13 -6.02 9.54 27.30
CA PRO A 13 -5.79 9.90 28.69
C PRO A 13 -4.50 10.70 28.84
N PRO A 14 -4.33 11.41 29.97
CA PRO A 14 -3.10 12.14 30.22
C PRO A 14 -1.90 11.23 30.11
N GLY A 15 -0.90 11.68 29.38
CA GLY A 15 0.31 10.92 29.13
C GLY A 15 0.29 10.12 27.85
N ALA A 16 -0.90 9.79 27.33
CA ALA A 16 -0.99 9.03 26.09
C ALA A 16 -0.55 9.84 24.88
N GLU A 17 -0.67 11.16 24.98
CA GLU A 17 -0.27 12.03 23.88
C GLU A 17 1.22 11.93 23.61
N ALA A 18 2.03 11.85 24.68
CA ALA A 18 3.45 11.68 24.51
C ALA A 18 3.78 10.33 23.88
N ALA A 19 3.05 9.28 24.26
CA ALA A 19 3.24 7.96 23.68
C ALA A 19 2.86 7.98 22.19
N TRP A 20 1.75 8.65 21.85
CA TRP A 20 1.36 8.77 20.45
C TRP A 20 2.38 9.54 19.62
N ASN A 21 2.92 10.61 20.19
CA ASN A 21 3.96 11.37 19.49
C ASN A 21 5.19 10.52 19.24
N HIS A 22 5.52 9.63 20.17
CA HIS A 22 6.62 8.72 19.98
C HIS A 22 6.31 7.71 18.86
N VAL A 23 5.11 7.16 18.86
CA VAL A 23 4.68 6.21 17.84
C VAL A 23 4.68 6.84 16.47
N LYS A 24 4.24 8.10 16.37
CA LYS A 24 4.21 8.80 15.09
C LYS A 24 5.58 8.95 14.48
N GLY A 25 6.62 8.92 15.29
CA GLY A 25 7.98 9.02 14.79
C GLY A 25 8.59 7.71 14.33
N LEU A 26 7.89 6.59 14.54
CA LEU A 26 8.39 5.30 14.11
C LEU A 26 8.23 5.16 12.60
N LEU A 27 9.19 4.47 12.01
CA LEU A 27 9.17 4.23 10.58
C LEU A 27 8.42 2.93 10.29
N CYS A 28 7.71 2.92 9.18
CA CYS A 28 7.05 1.70 8.73
C CYS A 28 7.28 1.56 7.23
N THR A 29 7.01 0.38 6.70
CA THR A 29 7.19 0.10 5.29
C THR A 29 5.84 0.00 4.61
N LEU A 30 5.66 0.80 3.58
CA LEU A 30 4.50 0.75 2.72
C LEU A 30 4.88 -0.05 1.49
N SER A 31 4.03 -0.97 1.08
CA SER A 31 4.28 -1.79 -0.09
C SER A 31 3.14 -1.65 -1.08
N VAL A 32 3.48 -1.73 -2.36
CA VAL A 32 2.50 -1.77 -3.42
C VAL A 32 2.74 -3.07 -4.17
N GLU A 33 1.68 -3.86 -4.37
CA GLU A 33 1.82 -5.18 -4.99
C GLU A 33 1.04 -5.23 -6.29
N ILE A 34 1.67 -5.81 -7.30
CA ILE A 34 1.03 -6.04 -8.58
C ILE A 34 1.06 -7.56 -8.81
N PRO A 35 -0.06 -8.25 -8.60
CA PRO A 35 -0.07 -9.70 -8.82
C PRO A 35 -0.05 -10.01 -10.31
N ILE A 36 0.71 -11.00 -10.69
CA ILE A 36 0.72 -11.53 -12.04
C ILE A 36 -0.03 -12.85 -12.00
N GLN A 37 -1.24 -12.85 -12.55
CA GLN A 37 -2.09 -14.02 -12.50
C GLN A 37 -1.80 -14.97 -13.65
N HIS A 38 -2.19 -16.22 -13.47
CA HIS A 38 -2.03 -17.25 -14.51
C HIS A 38 -0.58 -17.50 -14.88
N PHE A 39 0.31 -17.24 -13.92
CA PHE A 39 1.73 -17.47 -14.11
C PHE A 39 2.06 -18.88 -13.64
N SER A 40 2.60 -19.71 -14.53
CA SER A 40 2.83 -21.12 -14.23
C SER A 40 4.15 -21.32 -13.48
N VAL A 41 4.24 -22.46 -12.79
CA VAL A 41 5.49 -22.84 -12.13
C VAL A 41 6.61 -23.02 -13.17
N ARG A 42 6.28 -23.52 -14.35
CA ARG A 42 7.27 -23.64 -15.41
C ARG A 42 7.85 -22.28 -15.78
N GLN A 43 6.99 -21.28 -15.93
CA GLN A 43 7.46 -19.93 -16.24
C GLN A 43 8.33 -19.38 -15.11
N LEU A 44 7.98 -19.71 -13.87
CA LEU A 44 8.78 -19.28 -12.73
C LEU A 44 10.18 -19.88 -12.78
N LEU A 45 10.28 -21.15 -13.12
CA LEU A 45 11.57 -21.83 -13.18
C LEU A 45 12.43 -21.36 -14.35
N ASP A 46 11.81 -20.77 -15.36
CA ASP A 46 12.53 -20.28 -16.55
C ASP A 46 12.95 -18.82 -16.42
N LEU A 47 12.69 -18.17 -15.28
CA LEU A 47 13.07 -16.77 -15.09
C LEU A 47 14.58 -16.64 -15.08
N ALA A 48 15.06 -15.57 -15.70
CA ALA A 48 16.47 -15.27 -15.78
C ALA A 48 16.64 -13.76 -15.81
N PRO A 49 17.84 -13.26 -15.51
CA PRO A 49 18.09 -11.81 -15.62
C PRO A 49 17.76 -11.33 -17.03
N GLY A 50 17.05 -10.21 -17.11
CA GLY A 50 16.61 -9.66 -18.38
C GLY A 50 15.23 -10.10 -18.78
N ALA A 51 14.62 -11.05 -18.07
CA ALA A 51 13.26 -11.48 -18.39
C ALA A 51 12.28 -10.33 -18.18
N ILE A 52 11.28 -10.26 -19.04
CA ILE A 52 10.24 -9.24 -18.93
C ILE A 52 8.96 -9.92 -18.46
N LEU A 53 8.43 -9.46 -17.36
CA LEU A 53 7.16 -9.94 -16.83
C LEU A 53 6.07 -8.96 -17.20
N ASP A 54 5.10 -9.45 -17.99
CA ASP A 54 3.97 -8.60 -18.37
C ASP A 54 2.94 -8.70 -17.26
N THR A 55 2.67 -7.58 -16.61
CA THR A 55 1.73 -7.54 -15.51
C THR A 55 0.29 -7.46 -15.97
N HIS A 56 0.08 -7.08 -17.24
CA HIS A 56 -1.25 -6.83 -17.80
C HIS A 56 -2.02 -5.73 -17.07
N TYR A 57 -1.32 -4.91 -16.29
CA TYR A 57 -1.93 -3.75 -15.67
C TYR A 57 -1.91 -2.59 -16.65
N GLU A 58 -3.07 -2.03 -16.89
CA GLU A 58 -3.16 -0.86 -17.75
C GLU A 58 -2.95 0.40 -16.95
N GLU A 59 -2.57 1.47 -17.64
CA GLU A 59 -2.42 2.77 -17.02
C GLU A 59 -3.75 3.18 -16.39
N GLY A 60 -3.71 3.68 -15.16
CA GLY A 60 -4.91 4.07 -14.43
C GLY A 60 -5.55 2.96 -13.63
N SER A 61 -5.03 1.73 -13.73
CA SER A 61 -5.54 0.65 -12.89
C SER A 61 -5.15 0.87 -11.44
N HIS A 62 -6.05 0.49 -10.54
CA HIS A 62 -5.81 0.64 -9.13
C HIS A 62 -4.91 -0.48 -8.61
N VAL A 63 -3.98 -0.12 -7.75
CA VAL A 63 -3.09 -1.07 -7.11
C VAL A 63 -3.27 -1.00 -5.60
N PRO A 64 -3.14 -2.12 -4.90
CA PRO A 64 -3.29 -2.11 -3.44
C PRO A 64 -2.05 -1.56 -2.76
N VAL A 65 -2.28 -0.78 -1.71
CA VAL A 65 -1.22 -0.25 -0.85
C VAL A 65 -1.34 -0.95 0.49
N ILE A 66 -0.26 -1.57 0.92
CA ILE A 66 -0.28 -2.52 2.02
C ILE A 66 0.76 -2.14 3.07
N VAL A 67 0.38 -2.23 4.34
CA VAL A 67 1.29 -2.06 5.47
C VAL A 67 1.17 -3.29 6.34
N ASN A 68 2.29 -3.96 6.59
CA ASN A 68 2.32 -5.16 7.43
C ASN A 68 1.30 -6.21 6.98
N GLY A 69 1.17 -6.39 5.67
CA GLY A 69 0.25 -7.39 5.13
C GLY A 69 -1.20 -6.96 5.13
N GLN A 70 -1.50 -5.75 5.57
CA GLN A 70 -2.87 -5.27 5.65
C GLN A 70 -3.11 -4.20 4.61
N LEU A 71 -4.19 -4.36 3.86
CA LEU A 71 -4.59 -3.39 2.85
C LEU A 71 -5.08 -2.11 3.53
N ILE A 72 -4.47 -0.98 3.21
CA ILE A 72 -4.86 0.30 3.81
C ILE A 72 -5.40 1.28 2.78
N ALA A 73 -5.09 1.09 1.51
CA ALA A 73 -5.50 2.05 0.50
C ALA A 73 -5.40 1.44 -0.88
N ARG A 74 -5.94 2.13 -1.86
CA ARG A 74 -5.71 1.85 -3.27
C ARG A 74 -5.24 3.12 -3.94
N GLY A 75 -4.49 2.96 -4.98
CA GLY A 75 -3.98 4.11 -5.71
C GLY A 75 -3.62 3.74 -7.12
N GLU A 76 -3.06 4.69 -7.83
CA GLU A 76 -2.55 4.47 -9.18
C GLU A 76 -1.14 5.02 -9.27
N PHE A 77 -0.37 4.42 -10.18
CA PHE A 77 1.00 4.88 -10.38
C PHE A 77 1.01 6.25 -11.04
N ASP A 78 1.97 7.05 -10.64
CA ASP A 78 2.18 8.36 -11.21
C ASP A 78 3.68 8.61 -11.27
N VAL A 79 4.09 9.61 -12.00
CA VAL A 79 5.50 9.97 -12.09
C VAL A 79 5.63 11.42 -11.66
N VAL A 80 6.46 11.65 -10.64
CA VAL A 80 6.73 12.98 -10.13
C VAL A 80 8.21 13.21 -10.22
N GLU A 81 8.62 14.17 -11.06
CA GLU A 81 10.03 14.54 -11.23
C GLU A 81 10.91 13.31 -11.47
N GLU A 82 10.49 12.45 -12.41
CA GLU A 82 11.21 11.24 -12.80
C GLU A 82 11.24 10.16 -11.72
N THR A 83 10.45 10.32 -10.67
CA THR A 83 10.36 9.34 -9.60
C THR A 83 8.99 8.71 -9.67
N LEU A 84 8.96 7.39 -9.55
CA LEU A 84 7.69 6.66 -9.51
C LEU A 84 6.98 6.98 -8.20
N ALA A 85 5.73 7.37 -8.30
CA ALA A 85 4.91 7.75 -7.16
C ALA A 85 3.58 7.00 -7.20
N ILE A 86 2.86 7.04 -6.10
CA ILE A 86 1.52 6.47 -6.00
C ILE A 86 0.57 7.59 -5.61
N ARG A 87 -0.47 7.78 -6.41
CA ARG A 87 -1.53 8.72 -6.06
C ARG A 87 -2.64 7.91 -5.42
N LEU A 88 -2.96 8.20 -4.19
CA LEU A 88 -4.03 7.48 -3.50
C LEU A 88 -5.37 7.89 -4.08
N THR A 89 -6.20 6.89 -4.36
CA THR A 89 -7.55 7.12 -4.87
C THR A 89 -8.61 6.74 -3.86
N GLU A 90 -8.26 5.89 -2.90
CA GLU A 90 -9.22 5.40 -1.93
C GLU A 90 -8.49 4.95 -0.68
N LEU A 91 -9.02 5.31 0.48
CA LEU A 91 -8.54 4.77 1.75
C LEU A 91 -9.48 3.65 2.17
N VAL A 92 -8.89 2.57 2.66
CA VAL A 92 -9.67 1.45 3.18
C VAL A 92 -9.80 1.64 4.67
N SER A 93 -11.02 1.69 5.14
CA SER A 93 -11.27 1.90 6.57
C SER A 93 -11.73 0.63 7.24
#